data_b712821b7bdc405af8a5ce52ec8b6953
#
_entry.id   b712821b7bdc405af8a5ce52ec8b6953
#
_cell.length_a   1.000
_cell.length_b   1.000
_cell.length_c   1.000
_cell.angle_alpha   90.00
_cell.angle_beta   90.00
_cell.angle_gamma   90.00
#
_symmetry.space_group_name_H-M   'P 1'
#
loop_
_entity.id
_entity.type
_entity.pdbx_description
1 polymer ?
#
loop_
_entity_poly.entity_id
_entity_poly.type
_entity_poly.pdbx_seq_one_letter_code
_entity_poly.pdbx_strand_id
1 'polypeptide(L)'
;MKKYFYYMLLLLTTVVVYGQGFTGPGYDGLTVISGQFITVSQARTLPHDSWVVLTGNIINMLPGGRQYTFRDSTGDIAVDIGPKEWRGLAVEAQDRVEIYGEVKISRGQIHIKVHAITGTGRVNRLAGQPVTIAQPVTINEAKILPHDSWVVLRGNIVSSLSGKNYLFRDTAGEISIEIGSKEWRGYSVSVNDRIEIYGEVKVNRGQVHIKVHAVRIIGA
;
A
#
# COMPACT_ATOMS: atom_id res chain seq x y z
N MET A 1 -63.22 -31.64 25.98
CA MET A 1 -62.23 -31.80 24.89
C MET A 1 -61.38 -30.57 24.84
N LYS A 2 -60.18 -30.64 25.38
CA LYS A 2 -59.21 -29.50 25.43
C LYS A 2 -58.25 -29.65 24.25
N LYS A 3 -58.27 -28.69 23.30
CA LYS A 3 -57.32 -28.62 22.17
C LYS A 3 -56.05 -27.87 22.63
N TYR A 4 -54.94 -28.55 22.68
CA TYR A 4 -53.61 -27.94 22.91
C TYR A 4 -53.07 -27.43 21.59
N PHE A 5 -52.88 -26.12 21.47
CA PHE A 5 -52.19 -25.45 20.38
C PHE A 5 -50.69 -25.41 20.73
N TYR A 6 -49.88 -26.19 20.02
CA TYR A 6 -48.42 -26.10 20.12
C TYR A 6 -47.95 -24.96 19.23
N TYR A 7 -47.49 -23.89 19.83
CA TYR A 7 -46.71 -22.86 19.13
C TYR A 7 -45.28 -23.38 18.99
N MET A 8 -44.90 -23.76 17.78
CA MET A 8 -43.50 -24.06 17.43
C MET A 8 -42.78 -22.74 17.20
N LEU A 9 -42.04 -22.29 18.21
CA LEU A 9 -41.14 -21.11 18.11
C LEU A 9 -39.92 -21.48 17.26
N LEU A 10 -39.90 -21.03 16.01
CA LEU A 10 -38.78 -21.17 15.13
C LEU A 10 -37.69 -20.16 15.56
N LEU A 11 -36.68 -20.62 16.32
CA LEU A 11 -35.49 -19.84 16.64
C LEU A 11 -34.65 -19.76 15.37
N LEU A 12 -34.76 -18.62 14.67
CA LEU A 12 -33.77 -18.24 13.65
C LEU A 12 -32.47 -17.92 14.35
N THR A 13 -31.57 -18.87 14.41
CA THR A 13 -30.17 -18.59 14.74
C THR A 13 -29.50 -17.92 13.55
N THR A 14 -29.34 -16.62 13.60
CA THR A 14 -28.47 -15.90 12.69
C THR A 14 -27.03 -16.33 12.97
N VAL A 15 -26.48 -17.16 12.09
CA VAL A 15 -25.04 -17.45 12.09
C VAL A 15 -24.35 -16.18 11.62
N VAL A 16 -23.81 -15.40 12.54
CA VAL A 16 -22.88 -14.32 12.22
C VAL A 16 -21.58 -14.98 11.81
N VAL A 17 -21.33 -15.08 10.52
CA VAL A 17 -20.03 -15.46 9.98
C VAL A 17 -19.10 -14.28 10.23
N TYR A 18 -18.31 -14.36 11.29
CA TYR A 18 -17.19 -13.45 11.47
C TYR A 18 -16.19 -13.75 10.35
N GLY A 19 -16.09 -12.83 9.39
CA GLY A 19 -15.04 -12.90 8.36
C GLY A 19 -13.68 -12.96 9.06
N GLN A 20 -12.88 -13.96 8.73
CA GLN A 20 -11.53 -14.08 9.27
C GLN A 20 -10.70 -12.91 8.75
N GLY A 21 -10.31 -11.99 9.63
CA GLY A 21 -9.41 -10.90 9.32
C GLY A 21 -7.95 -11.31 9.48
N PHE A 22 -7.09 -10.78 8.65
CA PHE A 22 -5.64 -10.92 8.79
C PHE A 22 -5.12 -9.68 9.52
N THR A 23 -4.57 -9.89 10.72
CA THR A 23 -3.98 -8.82 11.54
C THR A 23 -2.48 -9.03 11.60
N GLY A 24 -1.72 -7.99 11.32
CA GLY A 24 -0.27 -8.00 11.53
C GLY A 24 0.08 -7.94 13.02
N PRO A 25 1.25 -8.48 13.41
CA PRO A 25 1.74 -8.34 14.78
C PRO A 25 1.98 -6.85 15.11
N GLY A 26 1.57 -6.41 16.30
CA GLY A 26 1.72 -5.03 16.78
C GLY A 26 0.44 -4.18 16.73
N TYR A 27 -0.73 -4.81 16.55
CA TYR A 27 -2.01 -4.12 16.70
C TYR A 27 -2.25 -3.73 18.17
N ASP A 28 -2.18 -2.45 18.47
CA ASP A 28 -2.41 -1.87 19.80
C ASP A 28 -3.75 -1.11 19.91
N GLY A 29 -4.66 -1.30 18.96
CA GLY A 29 -5.99 -0.71 18.99
C GLY A 29 -6.04 0.80 18.70
N LEU A 30 -4.93 1.41 18.36
CA LEU A 30 -4.92 2.80 17.92
C LEU A 30 -5.61 2.89 16.55
N THR A 31 -6.45 3.90 16.39
CA THR A 31 -7.18 4.17 15.14
C THR A 31 -6.17 4.39 14.02
N VAL A 32 -5.89 3.34 13.27
CA VAL A 32 -5.05 3.45 12.09
C VAL A 32 -5.88 4.16 11.03
N ILE A 33 -5.41 5.28 10.55
CA ILE A 33 -5.98 5.91 9.37
C ILE A 33 -5.74 4.94 8.22
N SER A 34 -6.74 4.09 7.98
CA SER A 34 -6.81 3.14 6.88
C SER A 34 -6.42 3.86 5.60
N GLY A 35 -5.30 3.49 4.97
CA GLY A 35 -4.80 3.89 3.65
C GLY A 35 -5.45 5.04 2.88
N GLN A 36 -6.07 5.96 3.58
CA GLN A 36 -6.67 7.14 3.00
C GLN A 36 -5.57 8.06 2.48
N PHE A 37 -5.80 8.58 1.30
CA PHE A 37 -5.05 9.74 0.83
C PHE A 37 -5.16 10.83 1.88
N ILE A 38 -4.05 11.13 2.51
CA ILE A 38 -3.98 12.24 3.46
C ILE A 38 -3.30 13.43 2.81
N THR A 39 -3.58 14.59 3.36
CA THR A 39 -2.95 15.82 2.91
C THR A 39 -1.61 16.05 3.60
N VAL A 40 -0.79 16.93 3.03
CA VAL A 40 0.46 17.38 3.66
C VAL A 40 0.19 17.96 5.05
N SER A 41 -0.89 18.75 5.20
CA SER A 41 -1.28 19.31 6.50
C SER A 41 -1.55 18.21 7.54
N GLN A 42 -2.25 17.15 7.16
CA GLN A 42 -2.52 16.00 8.02
C GLN A 42 -1.23 15.22 8.34
N ALA A 43 -0.38 14.96 7.33
CA ALA A 43 0.88 14.25 7.51
C ALA A 43 1.79 14.91 8.55
N ARG A 44 1.77 16.25 8.62
CA ARG A 44 2.55 17.02 9.59
C ARG A 44 2.14 16.83 11.05
N THR A 45 0.94 16.30 11.30
CA THR A 45 0.42 16.06 12.64
C THR A 45 0.61 14.62 13.11
N LEU A 46 1.08 13.75 12.21
CA LEU A 46 1.24 12.34 12.52
C LEU A 46 2.52 12.05 13.31
N PRO A 47 2.51 11.00 14.15
CA PRO A 47 3.68 10.54 14.87
C PRO A 47 4.82 10.09 13.92
N HIS A 48 6.03 10.08 14.47
CA HIS A 48 7.19 9.47 13.83
C HIS A 48 6.88 8.03 13.42
N ASP A 49 7.39 7.63 12.24
CA ASP A 49 7.14 6.32 11.62
C ASP A 49 5.71 6.06 11.14
N SER A 50 4.82 7.05 11.14
CA SER A 50 3.50 6.91 10.52
C SER A 50 3.63 6.76 9.01
N TRP A 51 2.94 5.78 8.43
CA TRP A 51 2.87 5.62 6.99
C TRP A 51 1.84 6.55 6.38
N VAL A 52 2.17 7.08 5.22
CA VAL A 52 1.33 8.04 4.52
C VAL A 52 1.33 7.74 3.02
N VAL A 53 0.18 8.07 2.41
CA VAL A 53 0.04 8.18 0.97
C VAL A 53 -0.32 9.63 0.67
N LEU A 54 0.52 10.31 -0.07
CA LEU A 54 0.32 11.70 -0.46
C LEU A 54 0.23 11.83 -1.98
N THR A 55 -0.70 12.65 -2.46
CA THR A 55 -0.82 12.98 -3.88
C THR A 55 -0.56 14.47 -4.08
N GLY A 56 0.41 14.80 -4.91
CA GLY A 56 0.82 16.18 -5.14
C GLY A 56 1.90 16.30 -6.20
N ASN A 57 2.72 17.33 -6.08
CA ASN A 57 3.77 17.66 -7.04
C ASN A 57 5.14 17.76 -6.34
N ILE A 58 6.19 17.33 -7.02
CA ILE A 58 7.56 17.59 -6.60
C ILE A 58 8.01 18.89 -7.25
N ILE A 59 8.22 19.92 -6.43
CA ILE A 59 8.39 21.30 -6.92
C ILE A 59 9.87 21.60 -7.24
N ASN A 60 10.75 21.24 -6.33
CA ASN A 60 12.18 21.48 -6.46
C ASN A 60 13.00 20.56 -5.58
N MET A 61 14.25 20.41 -5.93
CA MET A 61 15.25 19.72 -5.10
C MET A 61 15.80 20.68 -4.04
N LEU A 62 15.92 20.20 -2.81
CA LEU A 62 16.53 20.93 -1.71
C LEU A 62 18.07 20.72 -1.69
N PRO A 63 18.82 21.61 -1.03
CA PRO A 63 20.26 21.43 -0.87
C PRO A 63 20.60 20.07 -0.23
N GLY A 64 21.62 19.38 -0.78
CA GLY A 64 22.00 18.04 -0.32
C GLY A 64 21.62 16.90 -1.26
N GLY A 65 20.81 17.14 -2.29
CA GLY A 65 20.64 16.25 -3.46
C GLY A 65 19.74 15.03 -3.26
N ARG A 66 19.13 14.88 -2.08
CA ARG A 66 18.22 13.74 -1.78
C ARG A 66 16.84 14.17 -1.32
N GLN A 67 16.71 15.40 -0.87
CA GLN A 67 15.43 15.94 -0.41
C GLN A 67 14.83 16.85 -1.45
N TYR A 68 13.51 16.80 -1.51
CA TYR A 68 12.70 17.58 -2.45
C TYR A 68 11.57 18.24 -1.69
N THR A 69 11.06 19.35 -2.22
CA THR A 69 9.81 19.95 -1.76
C THR A 69 8.65 19.25 -2.46
N PHE A 70 7.79 18.62 -1.69
CA PHE A 70 6.53 18.07 -2.16
C PHE A 70 5.39 19.00 -1.75
N ARG A 71 4.48 19.27 -2.67
CA ARG A 71 3.37 20.21 -2.51
C ARG A 71 2.06 19.58 -2.87
N ASP A 72 1.06 19.78 -2.01
CA ASP A 72 -0.35 19.58 -2.34
C ASP A 72 -1.15 20.88 -2.13
N SER A 73 -2.48 20.80 -2.17
CA SER A 73 -3.35 21.96 -1.96
C SER A 73 -3.32 22.51 -0.53
N THR A 74 -2.72 21.79 0.43
CA THR A 74 -2.72 22.13 1.86
C THR A 74 -1.38 22.62 2.36
N GLY A 75 -0.33 22.51 1.56
CA GLY A 75 1.01 23.01 1.90
C GLY A 75 2.16 22.23 1.32
N ASP A 76 3.34 22.47 1.86
CA ASP A 76 4.61 21.90 1.44
C ASP A 76 5.18 21.00 2.53
N ILE A 77 5.85 19.92 2.15
CA ILE A 77 6.60 19.07 3.05
C ILE A 77 7.90 18.60 2.37
N ALA A 78 8.97 18.47 3.15
CA ALA A 78 10.18 17.85 2.62
C ALA A 78 9.97 16.35 2.44
N VAL A 79 10.45 15.81 1.32
CA VAL A 79 10.43 14.37 1.04
C VAL A 79 11.85 13.90 0.70
N ASP A 80 12.28 12.80 1.30
CA ASP A 80 13.57 12.15 1.02
C ASP A 80 13.30 11.02 0.01
N ILE A 81 13.84 11.17 -1.21
CA ILE A 81 13.65 10.22 -2.30
C ILE A 81 15.04 9.78 -2.76
N GLY A 82 15.39 8.53 -2.51
CA GLY A 82 16.67 7.96 -2.93
C GLY A 82 16.67 7.53 -4.41
N PRO A 83 17.86 7.22 -4.96
CA PRO A 83 17.99 6.77 -6.35
C PRO A 83 17.19 5.50 -6.67
N LYS A 84 16.99 4.63 -5.67
CA LYS A 84 16.21 3.40 -5.83
C LYS A 84 14.71 3.69 -6.00
N GLU A 85 14.21 4.71 -5.33
CA GLU A 85 12.82 5.12 -5.39
C GLU A 85 12.52 5.88 -6.68
N TRP A 86 13.49 6.68 -7.18
CA TRP A 86 13.38 7.38 -8.47
C TRP A 86 13.33 6.45 -9.67
N ARG A 87 14.16 5.40 -9.70
CA ARG A 87 14.21 4.35 -10.76
C ARG A 87 14.17 4.86 -12.19
N GLY A 88 14.81 5.98 -12.45
CA GLY A 88 14.79 6.61 -13.77
C GLY A 88 13.48 7.31 -14.11
N LEU A 89 12.58 7.49 -13.14
CA LEU A 89 11.39 8.30 -13.30
C LEU A 89 11.81 9.75 -13.50
N ALA A 90 11.44 10.36 -14.63
CA ALA A 90 11.56 11.79 -14.87
C ALA A 90 10.24 12.45 -14.48
N VAL A 91 10.30 13.38 -13.52
CA VAL A 91 9.13 14.11 -13.01
C VAL A 91 9.41 15.60 -13.13
N GLU A 92 8.49 16.31 -13.74
CA GLU A 92 8.50 17.77 -13.80
C GLU A 92 7.63 18.36 -12.68
N ALA A 93 7.83 19.64 -12.36
CA ALA A 93 7.12 20.29 -11.25
C ALA A 93 5.59 20.34 -11.42
N GLN A 94 5.09 20.27 -12.66
CA GLN A 94 3.66 20.17 -12.97
C GLN A 94 3.11 18.75 -12.95
N ASP A 95 3.96 17.74 -12.89
CA ASP A 95 3.51 16.35 -12.88
C ASP A 95 2.95 15.98 -11.51
N ARG A 96 1.76 15.42 -11.51
CA ARG A 96 1.14 14.92 -10.30
C ARG A 96 1.65 13.52 -10.00
N VAL A 97 2.17 13.34 -8.80
CA VAL A 97 2.70 12.06 -8.32
C VAL A 97 1.99 11.63 -7.04
N GLU A 98 1.98 10.34 -6.83
CA GLU A 98 1.58 9.72 -5.58
C GLU A 98 2.83 9.14 -4.92
N ILE A 99 3.07 9.49 -3.67
CA ILE A 99 4.20 8.99 -2.89
C ILE A 99 3.72 8.17 -1.70
N TYR A 100 4.42 7.08 -1.45
CA TYR A 100 4.26 6.19 -0.30
C TYR A 100 5.47 6.35 0.58
N GLY A 101 5.28 6.67 1.83
CA GLY A 101 6.41 6.91 2.69
C GLY A 101 6.06 6.92 4.17
N GLU A 102 7.08 7.13 4.97
CA GLU A 102 7.01 7.24 6.42
C GLU A 102 7.26 8.66 6.87
N VAL A 103 6.47 9.14 7.81
CA VAL A 103 6.74 10.37 8.53
C VAL A 103 8.01 10.19 9.36
N LYS A 104 9.01 11.03 9.13
CA LYS A 104 10.23 11.07 9.93
C LYS A 104 10.35 12.43 10.61
N ILE A 105 10.72 12.40 11.87
CA ILE A 105 10.97 13.59 12.67
C ILE A 105 12.46 13.57 13.05
N SER A 106 13.20 14.53 12.53
CA SER A 106 14.62 14.68 12.82
C SER A 106 14.93 16.12 13.20
N ARG A 107 15.54 16.33 14.37
CA ARG A 107 15.88 17.67 14.89
C ARG A 107 14.69 18.65 14.89
N GLY A 108 13.49 18.13 15.19
CA GLY A 108 12.26 18.91 15.20
C GLY A 108 11.66 19.20 13.80
N GLN A 109 12.30 18.75 12.73
CA GLN A 109 11.79 18.89 11.37
C GLN A 109 11.09 17.61 10.91
N ILE A 110 9.91 17.79 10.34
CA ILE A 110 9.11 16.68 9.78
C ILE A 110 9.40 16.56 8.30
N HIS A 111 9.68 15.35 7.85
CA HIS A 111 9.82 15.01 6.44
C HIS A 111 9.26 13.62 6.17
N ILE A 112 9.01 13.31 4.90
CA ILE A 112 8.56 11.97 4.49
C ILE A 112 9.74 11.23 3.88
N LYS A 113 10.08 10.07 4.45
CA LYS A 113 10.98 9.11 3.79
C LYS A 113 10.16 8.32 2.77
N VAL A 114 10.39 8.57 1.51
CA VAL A 114 9.65 7.92 0.42
C VAL A 114 10.19 6.50 0.22
N HIS A 115 9.28 5.56 0.01
CA HIS A 115 9.58 4.16 -0.30
C HIS A 115 9.12 3.76 -1.70
N ALA A 116 8.08 4.44 -2.21
CA ALA A 116 7.64 4.29 -3.58
C ALA A 116 7.06 5.60 -4.11
N ILE A 117 7.22 5.83 -5.40
CA ILE A 117 6.66 6.97 -6.11
C ILE A 117 6.00 6.48 -7.39
N THR A 118 4.79 6.95 -7.65
CA THR A 118 4.05 6.67 -8.89
C THR A 118 3.57 7.99 -9.49
N GLY A 119 3.54 8.07 -10.80
CA GLY A 119 3.00 9.24 -11.50
C GLY A 119 1.52 9.06 -11.81
N THR A 120 0.73 10.14 -11.66
CA THR A 120 -0.67 10.23 -12.09
C THR A 120 -0.83 11.12 -13.32
N GLY A 121 0.27 11.68 -13.84
CA GLY A 121 0.32 12.62 -14.96
C GLY A 121 1.07 12.10 -16.18
N ARG A 122 1.27 12.95 -17.16
CA ARG A 122 1.97 12.64 -18.41
C ARG A 122 3.40 12.22 -18.13
N VAL A 123 3.74 11.02 -18.55
CA VAL A 123 5.14 10.57 -18.58
C VAL A 123 5.77 11.15 -19.82
N ASN A 124 6.72 12.04 -19.64
CA ASN A 124 7.56 12.48 -20.76
C ASN A 124 8.47 11.32 -21.16
N ARG A 125 8.17 10.73 -22.33
CA ARG A 125 9.00 9.70 -22.94
C ARG A 125 10.32 10.32 -23.38
N LEU A 126 11.37 10.17 -22.58
CA LEU A 126 12.71 10.23 -23.11
C LEU A 126 13.01 8.90 -23.82
N ALA A 127 13.45 9.02 -25.04
CA ALA A 127 13.59 7.98 -26.01
C ALA A 127 14.20 6.66 -25.47
N GLY A 128 13.45 5.56 -25.59
CA GLY A 128 14.00 4.21 -25.66
C GLY A 128 13.92 3.34 -24.40
N GLN A 129 13.36 3.79 -23.31
CA GLN A 129 13.08 2.94 -22.13
C GLN A 129 11.61 3.06 -21.76
N PRO A 130 10.88 1.96 -21.52
CA PRO A 130 9.57 2.05 -20.95
C PRO A 130 9.71 2.51 -19.49
N VAL A 131 9.46 3.79 -19.23
CA VAL A 131 9.29 4.26 -17.87
C VAL A 131 7.95 3.71 -17.39
N THR A 132 8.00 2.61 -16.71
CA THR A 132 6.82 2.03 -16.08
C THR A 132 6.51 2.88 -14.87
N ILE A 133 5.60 3.86 -15.05
CA ILE A 133 4.75 4.24 -13.93
C ILE A 133 4.24 2.92 -13.39
N ALA A 134 4.34 2.69 -12.09
CA ALA A 134 3.79 1.46 -11.52
C ALA A 134 2.26 1.48 -11.69
N GLN A 135 1.81 1.24 -12.92
CA GLN A 135 0.43 0.92 -13.21
C GLN A 135 0.15 -0.40 -12.51
N PRO A 136 -1.03 -0.56 -11.91
CA PRO A 136 -1.40 -1.87 -11.41
C PRO A 136 -1.26 -2.89 -12.53
N VAL A 137 -0.42 -3.90 -12.29
CA VAL A 137 -0.25 -5.05 -13.19
C VAL A 137 -1.00 -6.24 -12.62
N THR A 138 -1.27 -7.23 -13.44
CA THR A 138 -1.83 -8.49 -13.00
C THR A 138 -0.74 -9.38 -12.38
N ILE A 139 -1.17 -10.36 -11.57
CA ILE A 139 -0.26 -11.35 -11.01
C ILE A 139 0.50 -12.11 -12.12
N ASN A 140 -0.16 -12.43 -13.25
CA ASN A 140 0.50 -13.11 -14.35
C ASN A 140 1.60 -12.26 -14.98
N GLU A 141 1.36 -10.96 -15.14
CA GLU A 141 2.39 -10.02 -15.61
C GLU A 141 3.53 -9.90 -14.60
N ALA A 142 3.22 -9.80 -13.31
CA ALA A 142 4.24 -9.72 -12.25
C ALA A 142 5.16 -10.95 -12.22
N LYS A 143 4.63 -12.16 -12.48
CA LYS A 143 5.39 -13.42 -12.46
C LYS A 143 6.48 -13.50 -13.53
N ILE A 144 6.38 -12.74 -14.60
CA ILE A 144 7.35 -12.75 -15.71
C ILE A 144 8.34 -11.59 -15.64
N LEU A 145 8.19 -10.69 -14.67
CA LEU A 145 9.10 -9.57 -14.47
C LEU A 145 10.43 -10.02 -13.85
N PRO A 146 11.53 -9.33 -14.16
CA PRO A 146 12.83 -9.59 -13.54
C PRO A 146 12.81 -9.45 -12.01
N HIS A 147 13.74 -10.15 -11.36
CA HIS A 147 14.02 -9.95 -9.93
C HIS A 147 14.24 -8.47 -9.61
N ASP A 148 13.74 -8.01 -8.44
CA ASP A 148 13.77 -6.62 -8.01
C ASP A 148 12.93 -5.64 -8.85
N SER A 149 12.09 -6.12 -9.76
CA SER A 149 11.08 -5.27 -10.41
C SER A 149 10.04 -4.82 -9.40
N TRP A 150 9.69 -3.55 -9.44
CA TRP A 150 8.59 -3.03 -8.62
C TRP A 150 7.26 -3.19 -9.32
N VAL A 151 6.26 -3.51 -8.53
CA VAL A 151 4.91 -3.72 -9.02
C VAL A 151 3.88 -3.10 -8.07
N VAL A 152 2.76 -2.72 -8.65
CA VAL A 152 1.51 -2.46 -7.95
C VAL A 152 0.55 -3.57 -8.32
N LEU A 153 0.01 -4.27 -7.32
CA LEU A 153 -1.02 -5.30 -7.52
C LEU A 153 -2.28 -4.91 -6.78
N ARG A 154 -3.44 -5.22 -7.38
CA ARG A 154 -4.76 -5.03 -6.78
C ARG A 154 -5.48 -6.35 -6.67
N GLY A 155 -5.91 -6.70 -5.47
CA GLY A 155 -6.59 -7.97 -5.21
C GLY A 155 -6.95 -8.15 -3.75
N ASN A 156 -7.03 -9.40 -3.32
CA ASN A 156 -7.42 -9.77 -1.97
C ASN A 156 -6.40 -10.75 -1.35
N ILE A 157 -6.21 -10.68 -0.04
CA ILE A 157 -5.52 -11.74 0.69
C ILE A 157 -6.53 -12.85 0.93
N VAL A 158 -6.24 -14.05 0.43
CA VAL A 158 -7.17 -15.18 0.53
C VAL A 158 -6.81 -16.17 1.64
N SER A 159 -5.54 -16.20 2.06
CA SER A 159 -5.10 -17.01 3.20
C SER A 159 -3.76 -16.55 3.76
N SER A 160 -3.52 -16.83 5.04
CA SER A 160 -2.19 -16.77 5.64
C SER A 160 -1.49 -18.11 5.38
N LEU A 161 -0.23 -18.07 4.97
CA LEU A 161 0.58 -19.28 4.73
C LEU A 161 1.40 -19.62 5.98
N SER A 162 2.54 -18.98 6.16
CA SER A 162 3.38 -19.13 7.36
C SER A 162 4.18 -17.87 7.62
N GLY A 163 4.32 -17.49 8.88
CA GLY A 163 5.10 -16.33 9.29
C GLY A 163 4.55 -15.04 8.69
N LYS A 164 5.31 -14.45 7.77
CA LYS A 164 4.95 -13.19 7.08
C LYS A 164 4.37 -13.41 5.69
N ASN A 165 4.12 -14.66 5.31
CA ASN A 165 3.68 -15.00 3.96
C ASN A 165 2.17 -15.17 3.90
N TYR A 166 1.59 -14.63 2.84
CA TYR A 166 0.16 -14.68 2.55
C TYR A 166 -0.06 -15.08 1.10
N LEU A 167 -1.20 -15.68 0.82
CA LEU A 167 -1.65 -15.92 -0.55
C LEU A 167 -2.49 -14.73 -1.00
N PHE A 168 -2.07 -14.10 -2.07
CA PHE A 168 -2.74 -12.95 -2.67
C PHE A 168 -3.33 -13.36 -4.02
N ARG A 169 -4.56 -12.92 -4.30
CA ARG A 169 -5.31 -13.26 -5.51
C ARG A 169 -5.81 -12.02 -6.20
N ASP A 170 -5.70 -12.01 -7.53
CA ASP A 170 -6.41 -11.10 -8.42
C ASP A 170 -7.26 -11.88 -9.43
N THR A 171 -7.75 -11.20 -10.48
CA THR A 171 -8.54 -11.84 -11.54
C THR A 171 -7.72 -12.75 -12.45
N ALA A 172 -6.39 -12.64 -12.44
CA ALA A 172 -5.49 -13.39 -13.32
C ALA A 172 -4.82 -14.59 -12.62
N GLY A 173 -4.83 -14.64 -11.27
CA GLY A 173 -4.23 -15.77 -10.56
C GLY A 173 -3.91 -15.51 -9.10
N GLU A 174 -2.97 -16.29 -8.57
CA GLU A 174 -2.52 -16.23 -7.19
C GLU A 174 -1.00 -16.14 -7.13
N ILE A 175 -0.50 -15.44 -6.11
CA ILE A 175 0.93 -15.30 -5.82
C ILE A 175 1.17 -15.23 -4.32
N SER A 176 2.30 -15.77 -3.87
CA SER A 176 2.75 -15.55 -2.49
C SER A 176 3.25 -14.13 -2.33
N ILE A 177 2.85 -13.48 -1.25
CA ILE A 177 3.32 -12.17 -0.87
C ILE A 177 3.93 -12.23 0.54
N GLU A 178 5.00 -11.50 0.79
CA GLU A 178 5.60 -11.30 2.10
C GLU A 178 5.25 -9.92 2.61
N ILE A 179 4.53 -9.83 3.75
CA ILE A 179 4.18 -8.58 4.43
C ILE A 179 4.78 -8.62 5.83
N GLY A 180 5.74 -7.76 6.10
CA GLY A 180 6.35 -7.65 7.42
C GLY A 180 5.44 -6.90 8.42
N SER A 181 5.80 -6.96 9.70
CA SER A 181 5.05 -6.28 10.76
C SER A 181 5.00 -4.75 10.60
N LYS A 182 6.02 -4.18 9.98
CA LYS A 182 6.08 -2.74 9.70
C LYS A 182 5.11 -2.33 8.60
N GLU A 183 4.91 -3.16 7.61
CA GLU A 183 4.03 -2.94 6.48
C GLU A 183 2.56 -3.16 6.87
N TRP A 184 2.30 -4.07 7.80
CA TRP A 184 0.95 -4.29 8.34
C TRP A 184 0.44 -3.14 9.21
N ARG A 185 1.26 -2.59 10.08
CA ARG A 185 1.01 -1.43 10.94
C ARG A 185 -0.41 -1.30 11.51
N GLY A 186 -0.93 -2.40 12.04
CA GLY A 186 -2.25 -2.43 12.64
C GLY A 186 -3.42 -2.47 11.64
N TYR A 187 -3.17 -2.64 10.36
CA TYR A 187 -4.25 -2.96 9.42
C TYR A 187 -4.83 -4.32 9.77
N SER A 188 -6.15 -4.36 9.89
CA SER A 188 -6.92 -5.59 9.84
C SER A 188 -7.55 -5.69 8.47
N VAL A 189 -7.21 -6.72 7.71
CA VAL A 189 -7.71 -6.95 6.35
C VAL A 189 -8.47 -8.26 6.36
N SER A 190 -9.70 -8.24 5.91
CA SER A 190 -10.52 -9.43 5.71
C SER A 190 -10.30 -10.02 4.32
N VAL A 191 -10.74 -11.26 4.09
CA VAL A 191 -10.70 -11.89 2.76
C VAL A 191 -11.54 -11.16 1.71
N ASN A 192 -12.50 -10.34 2.15
CA ASN A 192 -13.38 -9.57 1.28
C ASN A 192 -12.80 -8.20 0.94
N ASP A 193 -11.82 -7.72 1.72
CA ASP A 193 -11.24 -6.41 1.48
C ASP A 193 -10.35 -6.43 0.25
N ARG A 194 -10.65 -5.53 -0.67
CA ARG A 194 -9.79 -5.30 -1.82
C ARG A 194 -8.65 -4.38 -1.43
N ILE A 195 -7.44 -4.84 -1.63
CA ILE A 195 -6.23 -4.09 -1.29
C ILE A 195 -5.37 -3.83 -2.52
N GLU A 196 -4.60 -2.76 -2.43
CA GLU A 196 -3.51 -2.46 -3.34
C GLU A 196 -2.20 -2.62 -2.57
N ILE A 197 -1.28 -3.36 -3.14
CA ILE A 197 0.04 -3.59 -2.58
C ILE A 197 1.13 -3.02 -3.50
N TYR A 198 2.14 -2.44 -2.88
CA TYR A 198 3.37 -2.00 -3.51
C TYR A 198 4.49 -2.93 -3.07
N GLY A 199 5.20 -3.50 -4.03
CA GLY A 199 6.21 -4.47 -3.66
C GLY A 199 7.21 -4.73 -4.77
N GLU A 200 8.23 -5.49 -4.42
CA GLU A 200 9.27 -5.96 -5.31
C GLU A 200 9.05 -7.42 -5.68
N VAL A 201 9.21 -7.73 -6.94
CA VAL A 201 9.28 -9.10 -7.43
C VAL A 201 10.57 -9.75 -6.89
N LYS A 202 10.44 -10.83 -6.15
CA LYS A 202 11.56 -11.63 -5.68
C LYS A 202 11.48 -13.01 -6.30
N VAL A 203 12.61 -13.46 -6.83
CA VAL A 203 12.75 -14.80 -7.40
C VAL A 203 13.71 -15.59 -6.52
N ASN A 204 13.23 -16.67 -5.91
CA ASN A 204 13.99 -17.52 -5.02
C ASN A 204 13.83 -18.98 -5.47
N ARG A 205 14.93 -19.63 -5.84
CA ARG A 205 14.92 -21.02 -6.35
C ARG A 205 13.86 -21.28 -7.43
N GLY A 206 13.67 -20.32 -8.33
CA GLY A 206 12.67 -20.39 -9.41
C GLY A 206 11.23 -20.07 -8.99
N GLN A 207 10.97 -19.80 -7.72
CA GLN A 207 9.66 -19.36 -7.24
C GLN A 207 9.59 -17.84 -7.16
N VAL A 208 8.55 -17.27 -7.74
CA VAL A 208 8.28 -15.83 -7.71
C VAL A 208 7.37 -15.50 -6.54
N HIS A 209 7.73 -14.50 -5.77
CA HIS A 209 6.89 -13.91 -4.74
C HIS A 209 7.06 -12.39 -4.71
N ILE A 210 6.15 -11.68 -4.06
CA ILE A 210 6.22 -10.23 -3.91
C ILE A 210 6.60 -9.88 -2.48
N LYS A 211 7.71 -9.17 -2.32
CA LYS A 211 8.04 -8.53 -1.04
C LYS A 211 7.31 -7.20 -0.97
N VAL A 212 6.32 -7.13 -0.11
CA VAL A 212 5.45 -5.95 0.04
C VAL A 212 6.15 -4.88 0.88
N HIS A 213 6.02 -3.64 0.46
CA HIS A 213 6.56 -2.45 1.13
C HIS A 213 5.46 -1.50 1.60
N ALA A 214 4.28 -1.56 0.98
CA ALA A 214 3.11 -0.81 1.43
C ALA A 214 1.82 -1.56 1.07
N VAL A 215 0.81 -1.39 1.93
CA VAL A 215 -0.54 -1.95 1.74
C VAL A 215 -1.54 -0.81 1.86
N ARG A 216 -2.54 -0.80 0.99
CA ARG A 216 -3.66 0.14 1.01
C ARG A 216 -4.97 -0.61 0.80
N ILE A 217 -5.97 -0.38 1.64
CA ILE A 217 -7.34 -0.86 1.42
C ILE A 217 -8.01 0.07 0.40
N ILE A 218 -8.57 -0.49 -0.68
CA ILE A 218 -9.21 0.24 -1.77
C ILE A 218 -10.69 -0.08 -1.96
N GLY A 219 -11.22 -1.01 -1.16
CA GLY A 219 -12.63 -1.39 -1.14
C GLY A 219 -12.87 -2.54 -0.17
N ALA A 220 -14.13 -2.73 0.19
CA ALA A 220 -14.63 -3.85 0.98
C ALA A 220 -15.77 -4.52 0.21
#